data_59b1c8459b68ee1e5cfe205922b600bf
#
_entry.id   59b1c8459b68ee1e5cfe205922b600bf
#
_cell.length_a   1.000
_cell.length_b   1.000
_cell.length_c   1.000
_cell.angle_alpha   90.00
_cell.angle_beta   90.00
_cell.angle_gamma   90.00
#
_symmetry.space_group_name_H-M   'P 1'
#
loop_
_entity.id
_entity.type
_entity.pdbx_description
1 polymer ?
#
loop_
_entity_poly.entity_id
_entity_poly.type
_entity_poly.pdbx_seq_one_letter_code
_entity_poly.pdbx_strand_id
1 'polypeptide(L)'
;RVLTDKEFKGFSNSEMKKAITSVTDNYKGLEILLTDPERCIQLASKQIAGATMPEERVILASILCILGQGKHAPVLAEAIRQYKNWDEGWHYTGMGQFGMCLSRLDALITALGNARDTSVLPTILEKAKKLEPEDYLSHFRAITMATEAIGSREAVPVLLAMLTTPGVRGHSILSFAEARSNAVPDLNDTSTRNLALKELHLARALYLCGDQDGIGEEVLRRYADGLQGHYARYAQEILNSK
;
A
#
# COMPACT_ATOMS: atom_id res chain seq x y z
N ARG A 1 18.75 9.73 -7.92
CA ARG A 1 18.28 10.40 -9.15
C ARG A 1 18.87 11.80 -9.22
N VAL A 2 19.43 12.19 -10.39
CA VAL A 2 19.86 13.57 -10.64
C VAL A 2 18.66 14.34 -11.20
N LEU A 3 18.31 15.47 -10.57
CA LEU A 3 17.23 16.33 -11.06
C LEU A 3 17.66 17.02 -12.35
N THR A 4 16.76 17.14 -13.29
CA THR A 4 16.98 17.91 -14.54
C THR A 4 16.92 19.41 -14.25
N ASP A 5 17.50 20.24 -15.13
CA ASP A 5 17.40 21.70 -15.04
C ASP A 5 15.96 22.20 -14.96
N LYS A 6 15.05 21.49 -15.59
CA LYS A 6 13.62 21.80 -15.58
C LYS A 6 12.97 21.51 -14.22
N GLU A 7 13.37 20.44 -13.56
CA GLU A 7 12.89 20.10 -12.21
C GLU A 7 13.39 21.13 -11.19
N PHE A 8 14.59 21.65 -11.36
CA PHE A 8 15.09 22.79 -10.55
C PHE A 8 14.34 24.09 -10.79
N LYS A 9 13.94 24.37 -12.04
CA LYS A 9 13.19 25.59 -12.40
C LYS A 9 11.69 25.48 -12.16
N GLY A 10 11.20 24.27 -11.85
CA GLY A 10 9.80 23.97 -11.69
C GLY A 10 9.02 23.83 -13.01
N PHE A 11 7.78 23.39 -12.90
CA PHE A 11 6.88 23.20 -14.02
C PHE A 11 5.84 24.32 -14.09
N SER A 12 5.42 24.70 -15.31
CA SER A 12 4.34 25.65 -15.52
C SER A 12 2.98 25.07 -15.10
N ASN A 13 1.99 25.93 -14.85
CA ASN A 13 0.63 25.49 -14.57
C ASN A 13 0.01 24.66 -15.71
N SER A 14 0.40 24.91 -16.96
CA SER A 14 -0.05 24.11 -18.11
C SER A 14 0.51 22.69 -18.06
N GLU A 15 1.79 22.53 -17.70
CA GLU A 15 2.43 21.22 -17.57
C GLU A 15 1.85 20.44 -16.39
N MET A 16 1.61 21.08 -15.26
CA MET A 16 0.97 20.44 -14.12
C MET A 16 -0.46 20.02 -14.42
N LYS A 17 -1.25 20.83 -15.12
CA LYS A 17 -2.60 20.43 -15.55
C LYS A 17 -2.56 19.23 -16.50
N LYS A 18 -1.63 19.18 -17.44
CA LYS A 18 -1.43 17.99 -18.30
C LYS A 18 -1.03 16.77 -17.48
N ALA A 19 -0.17 16.94 -16.46
CA ALA A 19 0.22 15.87 -15.57
C ALA A 19 -0.98 15.31 -14.78
N ILE A 20 -1.87 16.18 -14.29
CA ILE A 20 -3.10 15.77 -13.60
C ILE A 20 -3.98 14.89 -14.50
N THR A 21 -4.17 15.26 -15.77
CA THR A 21 -5.00 14.48 -16.70
C THR A 21 -4.36 13.19 -17.19
N SER A 22 -3.04 13.07 -17.09
CA SER A 22 -2.28 11.90 -17.56
C SER A 22 -1.71 11.04 -16.44
N VAL A 23 -2.05 11.33 -15.19
CA VAL A 23 -1.46 10.63 -14.02
C VAL A 23 -1.75 9.14 -13.98
N THR A 24 -2.89 8.71 -14.52
CA THR A 24 -3.26 7.31 -14.63
C THR A 24 -2.49 6.55 -15.71
N ASP A 25 -1.97 7.27 -16.69
CA ASP A 25 -1.40 6.68 -17.88
C ASP A 25 0.13 6.67 -17.85
N ASN A 26 0.74 7.48 -16.96
CA ASN A 26 2.19 7.52 -16.89
C ASN A 26 2.72 8.07 -15.56
N TYR A 27 3.74 7.38 -15.02
CA TYR A 27 4.47 7.76 -13.79
C TYR A 27 5.08 9.16 -13.83
N LYS A 28 5.44 9.64 -15.01
CA LYS A 28 6.03 10.96 -15.18
C LYS A 28 5.05 12.08 -14.82
N GLY A 29 3.75 11.86 -15.04
CA GLY A 29 2.69 12.74 -14.55
C GLY A 29 2.74 12.88 -13.03
N LEU A 30 2.78 11.78 -12.31
CA LEU A 30 2.87 11.79 -10.84
C LEU A 30 4.16 12.45 -10.34
N GLU A 31 5.30 12.17 -10.97
CA GLU A 31 6.57 12.82 -10.62
C GLU A 31 6.48 14.35 -10.75
N ILE A 32 5.88 14.86 -11.83
CA ILE A 32 5.67 16.30 -12.03
C ILE A 32 4.80 16.88 -10.90
N LEU A 33 3.73 16.18 -10.52
CA LEU A 33 2.83 16.64 -9.46
C LEU A 33 3.52 16.70 -8.09
N LEU A 34 4.40 15.76 -7.82
CA LEU A 34 5.15 15.69 -6.55
C LEU A 34 6.29 16.70 -6.44
N THR A 35 6.68 17.40 -7.52
CA THR A 35 7.69 18.47 -7.45
C THR A 35 7.18 19.74 -6.78
N ASP A 36 5.86 19.99 -6.84
CA ASP A 36 5.20 21.13 -6.19
C ASP A 36 3.81 20.72 -5.69
N PRO A 37 3.75 20.01 -4.54
CA PRO A 37 2.50 19.47 -4.00
C PRO A 37 1.45 20.53 -3.71
N GLU A 38 1.85 21.70 -3.21
CA GLU A 38 0.91 22.78 -2.86
C GLU A 38 0.19 23.30 -4.09
N ARG A 39 0.94 23.59 -5.15
CA ARG A 39 0.34 24.03 -6.40
C ARG A 39 -0.49 22.92 -7.06
N CYS A 40 -0.06 21.66 -6.97
CA CYS A 40 -0.86 20.53 -7.43
C CYS A 40 -2.21 20.49 -6.69
N ILE A 41 -2.22 20.61 -5.36
CA ILE A 41 -3.44 20.66 -4.54
C ILE A 41 -4.36 21.79 -5.01
N GLN A 42 -3.83 23.00 -5.23
CA GLN A 42 -4.63 24.13 -5.69
C GLN A 42 -5.28 23.87 -7.05
N LEU A 43 -4.51 23.36 -8.02
CA LEU A 43 -5.00 23.09 -9.38
C LEU A 43 -6.00 21.95 -9.39
N ALA A 44 -5.71 20.83 -8.72
CA ALA A 44 -6.60 19.66 -8.64
C ALA A 44 -7.89 20.00 -7.87
N SER A 45 -7.81 20.78 -6.78
CA SER A 45 -9.00 21.24 -6.04
C SER A 45 -9.91 22.14 -6.86
N LYS A 46 -9.33 22.99 -7.72
CA LYS A 46 -10.12 23.81 -8.66
C LYS A 46 -10.77 22.94 -9.74
N GLN A 47 -10.04 21.96 -10.25
CA GLN A 47 -10.52 21.10 -11.33
C GLN A 47 -11.63 20.16 -10.86
N ILE A 48 -11.50 19.53 -9.68
CA ILE A 48 -12.52 18.61 -9.14
C ILE A 48 -13.85 19.32 -8.87
N ALA A 49 -13.84 20.61 -8.53
CA ALA A 49 -15.05 21.40 -8.33
C ALA A 49 -15.88 21.56 -9.60
N GLY A 50 -15.23 21.52 -10.78
CA GLY A 50 -15.87 21.60 -12.09
C GLY A 50 -16.04 20.27 -12.82
N ALA A 51 -15.52 19.17 -12.26
CA ALA A 51 -15.55 17.86 -12.89
C ALA A 51 -16.97 17.29 -12.92
N THR A 52 -17.45 16.97 -14.13
CA THR A 52 -18.80 16.41 -14.37
C THR A 52 -18.76 14.88 -14.52
N MET A 53 -17.64 14.33 -14.99
CA MET A 53 -17.48 12.89 -15.20
C MET A 53 -17.09 12.21 -13.90
N PRO A 54 -17.79 11.13 -13.50
CA PRO A 54 -17.46 10.39 -12.27
C PRO A 54 -16.01 9.92 -12.22
N GLU A 55 -15.49 9.42 -13.33
CA GLU A 55 -14.12 8.94 -13.44
C GLU A 55 -13.09 10.04 -13.21
N GLU A 56 -13.26 11.21 -13.81
CA GLU A 56 -12.39 12.35 -13.58
C GLU A 56 -12.38 12.78 -12.10
N ARG A 57 -13.53 12.73 -11.44
CA ARG A 57 -13.65 13.02 -10.00
C ARG A 57 -12.86 12.04 -9.17
N VAL A 58 -12.91 10.73 -9.51
CA VAL A 58 -12.15 9.69 -8.80
C VAL A 58 -10.64 9.89 -8.97
N ILE A 59 -10.17 10.18 -10.18
CA ILE A 59 -8.75 10.46 -10.45
C ILE A 59 -8.27 11.67 -9.64
N LEU A 60 -8.99 12.77 -9.70
CA LEU A 60 -8.64 14.00 -8.97
C LEU A 60 -8.68 13.79 -7.45
N ALA A 61 -9.68 13.07 -6.95
CA ALA A 61 -9.77 12.70 -5.54
C ALA A 61 -8.59 11.82 -5.12
N SER A 62 -8.15 10.87 -5.96
CA SER A 62 -6.98 10.03 -5.68
C SER A 62 -5.71 10.87 -5.52
N ILE A 63 -5.46 11.81 -6.45
CA ILE A 63 -4.33 12.73 -6.37
C ILE A 63 -4.38 13.54 -5.07
N LEU A 64 -5.54 14.11 -4.76
CA LEU A 64 -5.72 14.93 -3.58
C LEU A 64 -5.56 14.13 -2.27
N CYS A 65 -6.07 12.91 -2.22
CA CYS A 65 -5.89 12.03 -1.07
C CYS A 65 -4.42 11.60 -0.90
N ILE A 66 -3.71 11.27 -1.98
CA ILE A 66 -2.26 10.97 -1.94
C ILE A 66 -1.48 12.16 -1.35
N LEU A 67 -1.93 13.39 -1.62
CA LEU A 67 -1.36 14.62 -1.08
C LEU A 67 -1.96 15.03 0.29
N GLY A 68 -2.64 14.11 0.99
CA GLY A 68 -3.16 14.31 2.34
C GLY A 68 -4.43 15.15 2.45
N GLN A 69 -5.16 15.37 1.34
CA GLN A 69 -6.41 16.15 1.34
C GLN A 69 -7.62 15.28 1.67
N GLY A 70 -7.80 14.93 2.96
CA GLY A 70 -8.83 14.01 3.46
C GLY A 70 -10.28 14.37 3.09
N LYS A 71 -10.59 15.65 2.86
CA LYS A 71 -11.95 16.08 2.44
C LYS A 71 -12.47 15.42 1.16
N HIS A 72 -11.58 14.81 0.36
CA HIS A 72 -11.93 14.09 -0.88
C HIS A 72 -12.04 12.57 -0.69
N ALA A 73 -11.72 12.05 0.49
CA ALA A 73 -11.80 10.64 0.83
C ALA A 73 -13.19 10.01 0.59
N PRO A 74 -14.33 10.67 0.85
CA PRO A 74 -15.65 10.09 0.57
C PRO A 74 -15.86 9.71 -0.90
N VAL A 75 -15.25 10.44 -1.86
CA VAL A 75 -15.34 10.12 -3.30
C VAL A 75 -14.67 8.78 -3.59
N LEU A 76 -13.48 8.54 -3.00
CA LEU A 76 -12.78 7.27 -3.17
C LEU A 76 -13.48 6.13 -2.43
N ALA A 77 -13.97 6.38 -1.22
CA ALA A 77 -14.70 5.37 -0.45
C ALA A 77 -15.93 4.87 -1.22
N GLU A 78 -16.66 5.78 -1.87
CA GLU A 78 -17.80 5.40 -2.71
C GLU A 78 -17.36 4.59 -3.95
N ALA A 79 -16.31 5.02 -4.64
CA ALA A 79 -15.77 4.27 -5.77
C ALA A 79 -15.32 2.85 -5.36
N ILE A 80 -14.66 2.71 -4.20
CA ILE A 80 -14.22 1.42 -3.67
C ILE A 80 -15.40 0.50 -3.35
N ARG A 81 -16.50 1.02 -2.78
CA ARG A 81 -17.71 0.22 -2.47
C ARG A 81 -18.33 -0.41 -3.71
N GLN A 82 -18.23 0.23 -4.87
CA GLN A 82 -18.77 -0.27 -6.13
C GLN A 82 -18.05 -1.54 -6.64
N TYR A 83 -16.81 -1.78 -6.23
CA TYR A 83 -16.11 -3.02 -6.55
C TYR A 83 -16.71 -4.17 -5.74
N LYS A 84 -17.31 -5.15 -6.41
CA LYS A 84 -17.81 -6.38 -5.76
C LYS A 84 -16.67 -7.31 -5.38
N ASN A 85 -15.73 -7.49 -6.30
CA ASN A 85 -14.56 -8.36 -6.17
C ASN A 85 -13.29 -7.54 -6.36
N TRP A 86 -12.16 -8.09 -5.93
CA TRP A 86 -10.85 -7.58 -6.28
C TRP A 86 -10.61 -7.75 -7.78
N ASP A 87 -9.98 -6.77 -8.39
CA ASP A 87 -9.42 -6.88 -9.75
C ASP A 87 -8.05 -7.56 -9.70
N GLU A 88 -7.47 -7.83 -10.87
CA GLU A 88 -6.19 -8.51 -10.95
C GLU A 88 -5.08 -7.71 -10.26
N GLY A 89 -4.36 -8.38 -9.37
CA GLY A 89 -3.22 -7.84 -8.65
C GLY A 89 -1.90 -8.39 -9.16
N TRP A 90 -0.87 -8.41 -8.31
CA TRP A 90 0.43 -8.99 -8.64
C TRP A 90 1.06 -9.70 -7.43
N HIS A 91 1.85 -10.73 -7.74
CA HIS A 91 2.79 -11.36 -6.83
C HIS A 91 4.22 -10.85 -7.09
N TYR A 92 5.09 -10.94 -6.10
CA TYR A 92 6.50 -10.70 -6.33
C TYR A 92 7.07 -11.81 -7.21
N THR A 93 7.65 -11.46 -8.34
CA THR A 93 8.23 -12.43 -9.29
C THR A 93 9.74 -12.24 -9.52
N GLY A 94 10.42 -11.46 -8.67
CA GLY A 94 11.84 -11.18 -8.79
C GLY A 94 12.14 -9.73 -9.13
N MET A 95 12.67 -9.42 -10.30
CA MET A 95 13.10 -8.06 -10.65
C MET A 95 11.95 -7.18 -11.14
N GLY A 96 11.86 -5.96 -10.62
CA GLY A 96 11.14 -4.85 -11.26
C GLY A 96 9.70 -4.61 -10.84
N GLN A 97 9.11 -5.41 -9.95
CA GLN A 97 7.71 -5.22 -9.55
C GLN A 97 7.49 -4.40 -8.28
N PHE A 98 8.54 -3.88 -7.69
CA PHE A 98 8.40 -2.97 -6.56
C PHE A 98 7.78 -1.65 -7.00
N GLY A 99 6.58 -1.37 -6.50
CA GLY A 99 5.87 -0.13 -6.75
C GLY A 99 4.86 -0.16 -7.90
N MET A 100 4.82 -1.17 -8.72
CA MET A 100 3.75 -1.31 -9.71
C MET A 100 2.45 -1.74 -9.02
N CYS A 101 1.40 -0.98 -9.23
CA CYS A 101 0.04 -1.32 -8.85
C CYS A 101 -0.75 -1.56 -10.14
N LEU A 102 -0.96 -2.82 -10.49
CA LEU A 102 -1.78 -3.20 -11.65
C LEU A 102 -3.27 -3.14 -11.30
N SER A 103 -3.61 -3.48 -10.03
CA SER A 103 -4.96 -3.40 -9.52
C SER A 103 -5.36 -1.95 -9.29
N ARG A 104 -6.47 -1.55 -9.91
CA ARG A 104 -7.05 -0.23 -9.66
C ARG A 104 -7.61 -0.12 -8.25
N LEU A 105 -8.19 -1.19 -7.72
CA LEU A 105 -8.70 -1.21 -6.36
C LEU A 105 -7.58 -1.02 -5.34
N ASP A 106 -6.41 -1.65 -5.55
CA ASP A 106 -5.22 -1.44 -4.73
C ASP A 106 -4.77 0.03 -4.72
N ALA A 107 -4.77 0.66 -5.91
CA ALA A 107 -4.42 2.08 -6.04
C ALA A 107 -5.39 2.99 -5.29
N LEU A 108 -6.70 2.74 -5.41
CA LEU A 108 -7.74 3.51 -4.72
C LEU A 108 -7.66 3.33 -3.19
N ILE A 109 -7.44 2.11 -2.71
CA ILE A 109 -7.29 1.82 -1.27
C ILE A 109 -6.06 2.52 -0.71
N THR A 110 -4.92 2.44 -1.41
CA THR A 110 -3.68 3.11 -1.00
C THR A 110 -3.85 4.63 -0.97
N ALA A 111 -4.48 5.21 -1.99
CA ALA A 111 -4.79 6.64 -2.03
C ALA A 111 -5.72 7.05 -0.88
N LEU A 112 -6.76 6.23 -0.61
CA LEU A 112 -7.70 6.47 0.48
C LEU A 112 -7.01 6.47 1.85
N GLY A 113 -6.08 5.53 2.08
CA GLY A 113 -5.27 5.48 3.31
C GLY A 113 -4.43 6.74 3.51
N ASN A 114 -3.84 7.28 2.44
CA ASN A 114 -3.04 8.51 2.50
C ASN A 114 -3.86 9.77 2.85
N ALA A 115 -5.19 9.72 2.72
CA ALA A 115 -6.07 10.78 3.21
C ALA A 115 -6.04 10.93 4.74
N ARG A 116 -5.60 9.89 5.48
CA ARG A 116 -5.51 9.81 6.95
C ARG A 116 -6.82 10.13 7.66
N ASP A 117 -7.93 9.87 7.01
CA ASP A 117 -9.28 10.07 7.54
C ASP A 117 -9.80 8.76 8.14
N THR A 118 -9.97 8.72 9.45
CA THR A 118 -10.46 7.52 10.16
C THR A 118 -11.88 7.15 9.76
N SER A 119 -12.70 8.10 9.31
CA SER A 119 -14.10 7.86 8.92
C SER A 119 -14.24 6.89 7.73
N VAL A 120 -13.19 6.75 6.90
CA VAL A 120 -13.19 5.86 5.73
C VAL A 120 -12.59 4.48 6.01
N LEU A 121 -12.00 4.29 7.19
CA LEU A 121 -11.41 3.02 7.59
C LEU A 121 -12.37 1.81 7.43
N PRO A 122 -13.65 1.89 7.81
CA PRO A 122 -14.58 0.77 7.61
C PRO A 122 -14.63 0.28 6.16
N THR A 123 -14.55 1.18 5.18
CA THR A 123 -14.56 0.80 3.74
C THR A 123 -13.33 -0.04 3.38
N ILE A 124 -12.16 0.29 3.93
CA ILE A 124 -10.92 -0.47 3.72
C ILE A 124 -11.02 -1.85 4.40
N LEU A 125 -11.50 -1.88 5.65
CA LEU A 125 -11.61 -3.11 6.43
C LEU A 125 -12.64 -4.09 5.85
N GLU A 126 -13.71 -3.60 5.23
CA GLU A 126 -14.66 -4.46 4.51
C GLU A 126 -14.01 -5.17 3.31
N LYS A 127 -13.08 -4.51 2.63
CA LYS A 127 -12.30 -5.14 1.56
C LYS A 127 -11.27 -6.13 2.13
N ALA A 128 -10.59 -5.75 3.20
CA ALA A 128 -9.60 -6.60 3.87
C ALA A 128 -10.18 -7.96 4.30
N LYS A 129 -11.42 -7.97 4.84
CA LYS A 129 -12.12 -9.19 5.29
C LYS A 129 -12.44 -10.20 4.16
N LYS A 130 -12.32 -9.80 2.90
CA LYS A 130 -12.57 -10.65 1.74
C LYS A 130 -11.30 -11.27 1.16
N LEU A 131 -10.14 -10.94 1.71
CA LEU A 131 -8.87 -11.48 1.23
C LEU A 131 -8.61 -12.86 1.86
N GLU A 132 -8.25 -13.80 0.99
CA GLU A 132 -7.82 -15.14 1.33
C GLU A 132 -6.29 -15.26 1.20
N PRO A 133 -5.64 -16.22 1.86
CA PRO A 133 -4.17 -16.39 1.81
C PRO A 133 -3.59 -16.50 0.41
N GLU A 134 -4.34 -17.03 -0.55
CA GLU A 134 -3.96 -17.26 -1.94
C GLU A 134 -4.01 -15.99 -2.79
N ASP A 135 -4.75 -14.96 -2.35
CA ASP A 135 -4.90 -13.71 -3.10
C ASP A 135 -3.56 -13.01 -3.35
N TYR A 136 -3.55 -12.07 -4.29
CA TYR A 136 -2.34 -11.37 -4.70
C TYR A 136 -1.67 -10.60 -3.55
N LEU A 137 -0.33 -10.64 -3.51
CA LEU A 137 0.47 -9.88 -2.55
C LEU A 137 0.13 -8.38 -2.57
N SER A 138 -0.16 -7.84 -3.75
CA SER A 138 -0.46 -6.41 -3.92
C SER A 138 -1.69 -5.97 -3.12
N HIS A 139 -2.70 -6.82 -2.99
CA HIS A 139 -3.91 -6.56 -2.20
C HIS A 139 -3.59 -6.43 -0.72
N PHE A 140 -2.82 -7.39 -0.17
CA PHE A 140 -2.34 -7.32 1.22
C PHE A 140 -1.52 -6.05 1.46
N ARG A 141 -0.64 -5.71 0.52
CA ARG A 141 0.17 -4.50 0.59
C ARG A 141 -0.69 -3.23 0.58
N ALA A 142 -1.72 -3.15 -0.26
CA ALA A 142 -2.61 -2.00 -0.31
C ALA A 142 -3.37 -1.81 1.02
N ILE A 143 -3.92 -2.88 1.59
CA ILE A 143 -4.61 -2.84 2.88
C ILE A 143 -3.67 -2.39 3.99
N THR A 144 -2.49 -3.01 4.09
CA THR A 144 -1.54 -2.71 5.17
C THR A 144 -1.01 -1.28 5.08
N MET A 145 -0.65 -0.80 3.89
CA MET A 145 -0.23 0.59 3.68
C MET A 145 -1.33 1.59 4.04
N ALA A 146 -2.58 1.30 3.67
CA ALA A 146 -3.69 2.20 3.96
C ALA A 146 -4.01 2.24 5.46
N THR A 147 -4.02 1.09 6.15
CA THR A 147 -4.27 1.03 7.59
C THR A 147 -3.14 1.67 8.40
N GLU A 148 -1.88 1.48 8.00
CA GLU A 148 -0.72 2.16 8.60
C GLU A 148 -0.79 3.68 8.45
N ALA A 149 -1.14 4.16 7.25
CA ALA A 149 -1.24 5.60 6.99
C ALA A 149 -2.33 6.27 7.84
N ILE A 150 -3.45 5.58 8.10
CA ILE A 150 -4.52 6.04 8.99
C ILE A 150 -4.11 5.91 10.46
N GLY A 151 -3.40 4.84 10.83
CA GLY A 151 -2.85 4.64 12.17
C GLY A 151 -3.89 4.39 13.27
N SER A 152 -5.10 3.91 12.92
CA SER A 152 -6.18 3.70 13.89
C SER A 152 -6.16 2.30 14.51
N ARG A 153 -6.35 2.24 15.84
CA ARG A 153 -6.50 0.96 16.58
C ARG A 153 -7.74 0.15 16.14
N GLU A 154 -8.70 0.78 15.51
CA GLU A 154 -9.87 0.08 14.97
C GLU A 154 -9.52 -0.93 13.85
N ALA A 155 -8.34 -0.78 13.22
CA ALA A 155 -7.83 -1.74 12.25
C ALA A 155 -7.33 -3.05 12.88
N VAL A 156 -6.92 -3.01 14.15
CA VAL A 156 -6.23 -4.12 14.84
C VAL A 156 -6.98 -5.44 14.78
N PRO A 157 -8.29 -5.53 15.07
CA PRO A 157 -9.00 -6.82 15.03
C PRO A 157 -8.99 -7.48 13.65
N VAL A 158 -9.09 -6.67 12.57
CA VAL A 158 -9.09 -7.20 11.19
C VAL A 158 -7.68 -7.61 10.76
N LEU A 159 -6.68 -6.78 11.04
CA LEU A 159 -5.28 -7.11 10.74
C LEU A 159 -4.82 -8.37 11.48
N LEU A 160 -5.22 -8.53 12.75
CA LEU A 160 -4.94 -9.72 13.54
C LEU A 160 -5.62 -10.96 12.93
N ALA A 161 -6.89 -10.85 12.57
CA ALA A 161 -7.61 -11.96 11.93
C ALA A 161 -6.93 -12.39 10.63
N MET A 162 -6.52 -11.43 9.78
CA MET A 162 -5.77 -11.72 8.55
C MET A 162 -4.42 -12.39 8.83
N LEU A 163 -3.66 -11.88 9.80
CA LEU A 163 -2.34 -12.43 10.16
C LEU A 163 -2.45 -13.85 10.74
N THR A 164 -3.51 -14.15 11.49
CA THR A 164 -3.73 -15.46 12.12
C THR A 164 -4.48 -16.45 11.23
N THR A 165 -4.88 -16.07 10.03
CA THR A 165 -5.46 -16.98 9.06
C THR A 165 -4.45 -18.09 8.70
N PRO A 166 -4.86 -19.38 8.70
CA PRO A 166 -3.98 -20.48 8.32
C PRO A 166 -3.31 -20.25 6.98
N GLY A 167 -1.99 -20.46 6.90
CA GLY A 167 -1.20 -20.23 5.68
C GLY A 167 -0.61 -18.83 5.53
N VAL A 168 -1.00 -17.86 6.36
CA VAL A 168 -0.43 -16.49 6.32
C VAL A 168 0.76 -16.32 7.27
N ARG A 169 0.76 -17.03 8.41
CA ARG A 169 1.79 -16.93 9.46
C ARG A 169 2.77 -18.09 9.41
N GLY A 170 4.02 -17.84 9.83
CA GLY A 170 5.03 -18.90 10.06
C GLY A 170 6.06 -19.02 8.93
N HIS A 171 6.34 -17.96 8.20
CA HIS A 171 7.27 -17.94 7.06
C HIS A 171 8.65 -17.35 7.37
N SER A 172 8.92 -16.98 8.63
CA SER A 172 10.28 -16.63 9.09
C SER A 172 11.15 -17.88 9.15
N ILE A 173 12.41 -17.78 8.74
CA ILE A 173 13.39 -18.90 8.74
C ILE A 173 14.44 -18.60 9.79
N LEU A 174 14.46 -19.40 10.86
CA LEU A 174 15.37 -19.22 12.00
C LEU A 174 16.58 -20.17 11.98
N SER A 175 16.52 -21.23 11.18
CA SER A 175 17.59 -22.24 11.13
C SER A 175 17.87 -22.74 9.72
N PHE A 176 19.06 -23.28 9.51
CA PHE A 176 19.41 -23.95 8.23
C PHE A 176 18.55 -25.19 7.96
N ALA A 177 18.06 -25.86 8.99
CA ALA A 177 17.14 -27.00 8.85
C ALA A 177 15.81 -26.55 8.25
N GLU A 178 15.22 -25.47 8.79
CA GLU A 178 14.02 -24.84 8.23
C GLU A 178 14.24 -24.32 6.80
N ALA A 179 15.40 -23.68 6.53
CA ALA A 179 15.73 -23.21 5.19
C ALA A 179 15.75 -24.36 4.17
N ARG A 180 16.27 -25.53 4.55
CA ARG A 180 16.30 -26.73 3.70
C ARG A 180 14.92 -27.33 3.49
N SER A 181 14.10 -27.40 4.55
CA SER A 181 12.74 -27.96 4.44
C SER A 181 11.81 -27.09 3.61
N ASN A 182 12.04 -25.79 3.59
CA ASN A 182 11.26 -24.80 2.83
C ASN A 182 11.86 -24.49 1.45
N ALA A 183 12.96 -25.17 1.06
CA ALA A 183 13.57 -24.97 -0.25
C ALA A 183 12.63 -25.46 -1.36
N VAL A 184 12.34 -24.60 -2.32
CA VAL A 184 11.58 -24.94 -3.53
C VAL A 184 12.53 -25.42 -4.61
N PRO A 185 12.17 -26.45 -5.39
CA PRO A 185 13.03 -26.99 -6.45
C PRO A 185 13.27 -25.99 -7.60
N ASP A 186 12.28 -25.16 -7.90
CA ASP A 186 12.39 -24.13 -8.93
C ASP A 186 12.90 -22.82 -8.36
N LEU A 187 14.04 -22.34 -8.85
CA LEU A 187 14.63 -21.06 -8.46
C LEU A 187 13.75 -19.84 -8.82
N ASN A 188 12.80 -20.00 -9.73
CA ASN A 188 11.87 -18.96 -10.12
C ASN A 188 10.58 -18.99 -9.29
N ASP A 189 10.37 -20.03 -8.47
CA ASP A 189 9.23 -20.08 -7.56
C ASP A 189 9.41 -19.07 -6.43
N THR A 190 8.54 -18.07 -6.43
CA THR A 190 8.51 -16.99 -5.44
C THR A 190 7.39 -17.15 -4.42
N SER A 191 6.72 -18.29 -4.37
CA SER A 191 5.57 -18.54 -3.48
C SER A 191 5.92 -18.30 -2.00
N THR A 192 7.00 -18.90 -1.51
CA THR A 192 7.49 -18.71 -0.13
C THR A 192 7.83 -17.26 0.17
N ARG A 193 8.37 -16.52 -0.80
CA ARG A 193 8.65 -15.09 -0.68
C ARG A 193 7.36 -14.28 -0.56
N ASN A 194 6.36 -14.58 -1.38
CA ASN A 194 5.08 -13.87 -1.33
C ASN A 194 4.38 -14.06 0.01
N LEU A 195 4.41 -15.27 0.57
CA LEU A 195 3.87 -15.57 1.90
C LEU A 195 4.62 -14.82 3.00
N ALA A 196 5.95 -14.85 2.99
CA ALA A 196 6.77 -14.10 3.95
C ALA A 196 6.52 -12.59 3.88
N LEU A 197 6.33 -12.03 2.69
CA LEU A 197 6.00 -10.62 2.52
C LEU A 197 4.60 -10.27 3.02
N LYS A 198 3.59 -11.12 2.79
CA LYS A 198 2.25 -10.93 3.35
C LYS A 198 2.28 -10.91 4.87
N GLU A 199 2.94 -11.90 5.49
CA GLU A 199 3.12 -11.98 6.94
C GLU A 199 3.80 -10.72 7.49
N LEU A 200 4.93 -10.30 6.89
CA LEU A 200 5.69 -9.12 7.30
C LEU A 200 4.89 -7.83 7.20
N HIS A 201 4.17 -7.62 6.09
CA HIS A 201 3.33 -6.44 5.92
C HIS A 201 2.20 -6.38 6.94
N LEU A 202 1.54 -7.51 7.20
CA LEU A 202 0.46 -7.58 8.20
C LEU A 202 1.00 -7.37 9.63
N ALA A 203 2.12 -8.00 9.98
CA ALA A 203 2.75 -7.83 11.29
C ALA A 203 3.17 -6.38 11.54
N ARG A 204 3.76 -5.73 10.53
CA ARG A 204 4.10 -4.31 10.57
C ARG A 204 2.88 -3.43 10.77
N ALA A 205 1.84 -3.61 9.96
CA ALA A 205 0.62 -2.81 10.08
C ALA A 205 -0.04 -3.01 11.46
N LEU A 206 -0.14 -4.25 11.93
CA LEU A 206 -0.65 -4.57 13.26
C LEU A 206 0.15 -3.86 14.36
N TYR A 207 1.48 -3.98 14.30
CA TYR A 207 2.39 -3.34 15.26
C TYR A 207 2.23 -1.82 15.28
N LEU A 208 2.20 -1.16 14.10
CA LEU A 208 2.09 0.29 13.99
C LEU A 208 0.69 0.83 14.35
N CYS A 209 -0.37 0.06 14.11
CA CYS A 209 -1.74 0.44 14.50
C CYS A 209 -2.04 0.22 15.99
N GLY A 210 -1.11 -0.32 16.77
CA GLY A 210 -1.23 -0.42 18.23
C GLY A 210 -1.18 -1.84 18.77
N ASP A 211 -0.99 -2.82 17.92
CA ASP A 211 -0.83 -4.25 18.22
C ASP A 211 -1.94 -4.81 19.13
N GLN A 212 -2.02 -6.11 19.24
CA GLN A 212 -2.83 -6.82 20.23
C GLN A 212 -2.03 -7.99 20.75
N ASP A 213 -1.90 -8.05 22.06
CA ASP A 213 -1.18 -9.12 22.79
C ASP A 213 0.29 -9.30 22.33
N GLY A 214 0.87 -8.27 21.67
CA GLY A 214 2.24 -8.29 21.16
C GLY A 214 2.46 -9.21 19.96
N ILE A 215 1.41 -9.62 19.25
CA ILE A 215 1.52 -10.60 18.16
C ILE A 215 2.27 -10.03 16.95
N GLY A 216 2.01 -8.76 16.59
CA GLY A 216 2.74 -8.08 15.53
C GLY A 216 4.23 -7.96 15.87
N GLU A 217 4.53 -7.57 17.10
CA GLU A 217 5.91 -7.49 17.62
C GLU A 217 6.59 -8.86 17.62
N GLU A 218 5.91 -9.91 18.07
CA GLU A 218 6.46 -11.27 18.08
C GLU A 218 6.89 -11.71 16.67
N VAL A 219 6.02 -11.52 15.68
CA VAL A 219 6.34 -11.86 14.29
C VAL A 219 7.53 -11.05 13.78
N LEU A 220 7.55 -9.74 14.02
CA LEU A 220 8.68 -8.89 13.62
C LEU A 220 9.99 -9.32 14.27
N ARG A 221 10.00 -9.66 15.57
CA ARG A 221 11.19 -10.19 16.26
C ARG A 221 11.68 -11.50 15.66
N ARG A 222 10.79 -12.42 15.31
CA ARG A 222 11.17 -13.66 14.61
C ARG A 222 11.86 -13.40 13.29
N TYR A 223 11.39 -12.40 12.51
CA TYR A 223 12.07 -12.00 11.28
C TYR A 223 13.40 -11.30 11.56
N ALA A 224 13.48 -10.45 12.58
CA ALA A 224 14.70 -9.76 12.98
C ALA A 224 15.84 -10.72 13.36
N ASP A 225 15.50 -11.87 13.96
CA ASP A 225 16.43 -12.94 14.32
C ASP A 225 16.62 -13.96 13.19
N GLY A 226 15.90 -13.80 12.07
CA GLY A 226 15.86 -14.77 10.98
C GLY A 226 17.07 -14.72 10.05
N LEU A 227 17.25 -15.81 9.30
CA LEU A 227 18.32 -15.94 8.30
C LEU A 227 18.07 -15.15 6.99
N GLN A 228 16.88 -14.62 6.81
CA GLN A 228 16.48 -13.86 5.63
C GLN A 228 16.94 -12.39 5.76
N GLY A 229 18.21 -12.12 5.55
CA GLY A 229 18.93 -10.92 5.95
C GLY A 229 18.28 -9.57 5.58
N HIS A 230 17.60 -9.44 4.45
CA HIS A 230 16.89 -8.20 4.09
C HIS A 230 15.55 -8.06 4.84
N TYR A 231 14.86 -9.15 5.15
CA TYR A 231 13.66 -9.13 6.01
C TYR A 231 14.05 -8.85 7.47
N ALA A 232 15.18 -9.41 7.92
CA ALA A 232 15.70 -9.15 9.25
C ALA A 232 15.97 -7.66 9.46
N ARG A 233 16.69 -7.03 8.55
CA ARG A 233 16.94 -5.58 8.61
C ARG A 233 15.66 -4.76 8.57
N TYR A 234 14.73 -5.12 7.69
CA TYR A 234 13.43 -4.44 7.60
C TYR A 234 12.65 -4.54 8.92
N ALA A 235 12.58 -5.72 9.52
CA ALA A 235 11.90 -5.93 10.79
C ALA A 235 12.57 -5.15 11.94
N GLN A 236 13.92 -5.14 12.00
CA GLN A 236 14.68 -4.36 12.98
C GLN A 236 14.40 -2.86 12.87
N GLU A 237 14.35 -2.30 11.66
CA GLU A 237 14.02 -0.88 11.45
C GLU A 237 12.62 -0.54 11.97
N ILE A 238 11.64 -1.41 11.76
CA ILE A 238 10.28 -1.21 12.27
C ILE A 238 10.27 -1.25 13.80
N LEU A 239 10.90 -2.24 14.42
CA LEU A 239 10.98 -2.38 15.87
C LEU A 239 11.66 -1.18 16.54
N ASN A 240 12.62 -0.56 15.87
CA ASN A 240 13.35 0.62 16.34
C ASN A 240 12.63 1.96 16.06
N SER A 241 11.52 1.94 15.33
CA SER A 241 10.79 3.18 14.94
C SER A 241 9.75 3.66 15.94
N LYS A 242 9.56 2.92 17.04
CA LYS A 242 8.64 3.25 18.14
C LYS A 242 9.35 3.80 19.37
#